data_c80e4f062f182a3a323fbb49fa7c0d53
#
_entry.id   c80e4f062f182a3a323fbb49fa7c0d53
#
_cell.length_a   1.000
_cell.length_b   1.000
_cell.length_c   1.000
_cell.angle_alpha   90.00
_cell.angle_beta   90.00
_cell.angle_gamma   90.00
#
_symmetry.space_group_name_H-M   'P 1'
#
loop_
_entity.id
_entity.type
_entity.pdbx_description
1 polymer ?
#
loop_
_entity_poly.entity_id
_entity_poly.type
_entity_poly.pdbx_seq_one_letter_code
_entity_poly.pdbx_strand_id
1 'polypeptide(L)'
;MKSFSVAILSFSVFLAACEDPAANKARALTSDASSPAVNSQTGSISAKGENLPITPDNSKVLFTGSKVTGKHDGGFSQFSGAIVLVNEKPEESSVKIDIEAGSVFTDADGLTKHLQTADFFLVRDFPRASFVSTKIVPDPAGGANAYLVTGDLELRGVRKAVTFPATIAVNPSDVSVDSEFSINRKDFGILYAGKADDLIRDDVVIRLALNTARTK
;
A
#
# COMPACT_ATOMS: atom_id res chain seq x y z
N MET A 1 -18.87 62.87 -29.09
CA MET A 1 -17.85 62.24 -28.24
C MET A 1 -18.19 60.78 -28.08
N LYS A 2 -17.44 59.83 -28.72
CA LYS A 2 -17.69 58.39 -28.68
C LYS A 2 -16.66 57.80 -27.70
N SER A 3 -17.16 57.28 -26.54
CA SER A 3 -16.31 56.57 -25.57
C SER A 3 -16.04 55.15 -26.09
N PHE A 4 -14.77 54.81 -26.24
CA PHE A 4 -14.29 53.44 -26.48
C PHE A 4 -14.03 52.80 -25.14
N SER A 5 -14.79 51.79 -24.77
CA SER A 5 -14.51 50.91 -23.62
C SER A 5 -13.54 49.81 -24.09
N VAL A 6 -12.35 49.82 -23.51
CA VAL A 6 -11.37 48.73 -23.69
C VAL A 6 -11.67 47.63 -22.68
N ALA A 7 -12.11 46.47 -23.14
CA ALA A 7 -12.27 45.29 -22.33
C ALA A 7 -10.91 44.58 -22.19
N ILE A 8 -10.35 44.61 -21.00
CA ILE A 8 -9.12 43.86 -20.67
C ILE A 8 -9.53 42.41 -20.39
N LEU A 9 -9.19 41.53 -21.34
CA LEU A 9 -9.38 40.06 -21.18
C LEU A 9 -8.21 39.52 -20.36
N SER A 10 -8.42 39.30 -19.05
CA SER A 10 -7.45 38.63 -18.17
C SER A 10 -7.36 37.16 -18.53
N PHE A 11 -6.28 36.76 -19.18
CA PHE A 11 -5.95 35.36 -19.45
C PHE A 11 -5.31 34.74 -18.20
N SER A 12 -6.10 34.07 -17.39
CA SER A 12 -5.60 33.28 -16.25
C SER A 12 -4.93 32.01 -16.78
N VAL A 13 -3.60 32.00 -16.79
CA VAL A 13 -2.82 30.79 -17.06
C VAL A 13 -2.91 29.91 -15.83
N PHE A 14 -3.73 28.87 -15.89
CA PHE A 14 -3.69 27.78 -14.93
C PHE A 14 -2.41 26.98 -15.18
N LEU A 15 -1.40 27.18 -14.35
CA LEU A 15 -0.29 26.26 -14.22
C LEU A 15 -0.84 24.97 -13.60
N ALA A 16 -1.09 23.96 -14.43
CA ALA A 16 -1.33 22.59 -13.96
C ALA A 16 -0.02 22.05 -13.36
N ALA A 17 0.25 22.38 -12.09
CA ALA A 17 1.24 21.65 -11.31
C ALA A 17 0.72 20.21 -11.20
N CYS A 18 1.56 19.20 -11.53
CA CYS A 18 1.22 17.82 -11.29
C CYS A 18 0.94 17.63 -9.80
N GLU A 19 -0.34 17.37 -9.48
CA GLU A 19 -0.78 17.20 -8.11
C GLU A 19 -0.10 15.96 -7.50
N ASP A 20 0.35 16.10 -6.25
CA ASP A 20 0.95 14.99 -5.52
C ASP A 20 -0.14 13.94 -5.21
N PRO A 21 -0.03 12.71 -5.73
CA PRO A 21 -1.04 11.68 -5.49
C PRO A 21 -1.18 11.30 -4.01
N ALA A 22 -0.16 11.57 -3.18
CA ALA A 22 -0.18 11.28 -1.75
C ALA A 22 -0.75 12.43 -0.90
N ALA A 23 -0.91 13.66 -1.45
CA ALA A 23 -1.27 14.86 -0.68
C ALA A 23 -2.56 14.72 0.12
N ASN A 24 -3.55 13.98 -0.41
CA ASN A 24 -4.87 13.77 0.21
C ASN A 24 -5.09 12.33 0.70
N LYS A 25 -4.00 11.56 0.87
CA LYS A 25 -4.07 10.20 1.40
C LYS A 25 -3.63 10.15 2.87
N ALA A 26 -4.28 9.28 3.63
CA ALA A 26 -3.81 8.98 4.97
C ALA A 26 -2.37 8.46 4.88
N ARG A 27 -1.46 9.07 5.64
CA ARG A 27 -0.11 8.56 5.75
C ARG A 27 -0.06 7.47 6.81
N ALA A 28 0.48 6.31 6.47
CA ALA A 28 0.67 5.25 7.44
C ALA A 28 1.64 5.71 8.55
N LEU A 29 1.30 5.38 9.78
CA LEU A 29 2.22 5.58 10.90
C LEU A 29 3.26 4.47 10.85
N THR A 30 4.52 4.84 10.73
CA THR A 30 5.65 3.92 10.67
C THR A 30 6.45 3.99 11.96
N SER A 31 6.76 2.85 12.57
CA SER A 31 7.63 2.73 13.74
C SER A 31 8.53 1.50 13.58
N ASP A 32 9.52 1.39 14.46
CA ASP A 32 10.31 0.16 14.48
C ASP A 32 9.41 -1.02 14.83
N ALA A 33 9.54 -2.12 14.07
CA ALA A 33 8.86 -3.35 14.39
C ALA A 33 9.34 -3.82 15.77
N SER A 34 8.42 -4.21 16.64
CA SER A 34 8.78 -4.86 17.87
C SER A 34 9.66 -6.07 17.52
N SER A 35 10.86 -6.17 18.12
CA SER A 35 11.67 -7.39 17.97
C SER A 35 10.76 -8.57 18.25
N PRO A 36 10.78 -9.62 17.39
CA PRO A 36 10.09 -10.84 17.74
C PRO A 36 10.68 -11.24 19.11
N ALA A 37 9.86 -11.21 20.15
CA ALA A 37 10.19 -11.98 21.32
C ALA A 37 10.52 -13.37 20.79
N VAL A 38 11.74 -13.84 20.99
CA VAL A 38 12.17 -15.19 20.67
C VAL A 38 11.40 -16.10 21.62
N ASN A 39 10.12 -16.21 21.41
CA ASN A 39 9.30 -17.31 21.85
C ASN A 39 9.21 -18.21 20.61
N SER A 40 10.19 -19.12 20.55
CA SER A 40 10.09 -20.35 19.78
C SER A 40 8.97 -21.23 20.35
N GLN A 41 7.79 -20.67 20.38
CA GLN A 41 6.57 -21.44 20.31
C GLN A 41 6.18 -21.40 18.83
N THR A 42 6.56 -22.49 18.15
CA THR A 42 5.78 -23.07 17.08
C THR A 42 4.37 -23.33 17.66
N GLY A 43 3.72 -22.27 18.08
CA GLY A 43 2.30 -22.24 18.31
C GLY A 43 1.70 -22.32 16.93
N SER A 44 1.33 -23.53 16.50
CA SER A 44 0.23 -23.71 15.60
C SER A 44 -0.82 -22.72 16.05
N ILE A 45 -1.07 -21.65 15.26
CA ILE A 45 -2.26 -20.84 15.41
C ILE A 45 -3.39 -21.77 14.95
N SER A 46 -3.81 -22.65 15.85
CA SER A 46 -5.08 -23.36 15.80
C SER A 46 -6.16 -22.37 16.17
N ALA A 47 -6.15 -21.18 15.59
CA ALA A 47 -7.34 -20.38 15.56
C ALA A 47 -8.33 -21.17 14.71
N LYS A 48 -9.47 -21.53 15.29
CA LYS A 48 -10.66 -22.03 14.59
C LYS A 48 -11.19 -20.90 13.69
N GLY A 49 -10.40 -20.45 12.75
CA GLY A 49 -10.73 -19.40 11.78
C GLY A 49 -10.92 -20.01 10.40
N GLU A 50 -11.75 -19.37 9.61
CA GLU A 50 -11.90 -19.66 8.20
C GLU A 50 -10.67 -19.12 7.46
N ASN A 51 -9.95 -19.98 6.74
CA ASN A 51 -8.77 -19.59 5.96
C ASN A 51 -9.19 -19.20 4.56
N LEU A 52 -9.06 -17.91 4.25
CA LEU A 52 -9.50 -17.31 2.99
C LEU A 52 -8.27 -16.92 2.16
N PRO A 53 -8.00 -17.62 1.03
CA PRO A 53 -6.78 -17.41 0.27
C PRO A 53 -6.79 -16.08 -0.49
N ILE A 54 -5.64 -15.38 -0.43
CA ILE A 54 -5.36 -14.18 -1.21
C ILE A 54 -4.46 -14.58 -2.38
N THR A 55 -4.91 -14.28 -3.61
CA THR A 55 -4.19 -14.56 -4.85
C THR A 55 -4.32 -13.41 -5.84
N PRO A 56 -3.48 -13.32 -6.89
CA PRO A 56 -3.64 -12.29 -7.92
C PRO A 56 -4.96 -12.35 -8.69
N ASP A 57 -5.66 -13.49 -8.69
CA ASP A 57 -6.94 -13.65 -9.38
C ASP A 57 -8.09 -12.96 -8.65
N ASN A 58 -8.01 -12.89 -7.32
CA ASN A 58 -9.06 -12.31 -6.49
C ASN A 58 -8.67 -10.99 -5.78
N SER A 59 -7.41 -10.59 -5.88
CA SER A 59 -6.88 -9.46 -5.12
C SER A 59 -5.91 -8.62 -5.93
N LYS A 60 -5.62 -7.40 -5.47
CA LYS A 60 -4.66 -6.48 -6.09
C LYS A 60 -3.79 -5.82 -5.02
N VAL A 61 -2.50 -5.76 -5.30
CA VAL A 61 -1.50 -4.99 -4.55
C VAL A 61 -0.87 -4.00 -5.51
N LEU A 62 -1.28 -2.73 -5.40
CA LEU A 62 -0.92 -1.66 -6.33
C LEU A 62 -0.20 -0.53 -5.61
N PHE A 63 0.54 0.27 -6.37
CA PHE A 63 1.17 1.49 -5.87
C PHE A 63 1.15 2.60 -6.92
N THR A 64 1.24 3.86 -6.46
CA THR A 64 1.51 5.03 -7.29
C THR A 64 2.72 5.74 -6.74
N GLY A 65 3.80 5.78 -7.52
CA GLY A 65 4.98 6.59 -7.28
C GLY A 65 4.92 7.88 -8.09
N SER A 66 5.51 8.96 -7.58
CA SER A 66 5.48 10.24 -8.28
C SER A 66 6.81 10.98 -8.20
N LYS A 67 6.99 11.89 -9.11
CA LYS A 67 8.07 12.86 -9.21
C LYS A 67 7.49 14.25 -9.48
N VAL A 68 8.32 15.27 -9.53
CA VAL A 68 7.85 16.66 -9.73
C VAL A 68 7.02 16.79 -11.02
N THR A 69 7.42 16.10 -12.10
CA THR A 69 6.82 16.26 -13.43
C THR A 69 5.75 15.21 -13.76
N GLY A 70 5.51 14.20 -12.89
CA GLY A 70 4.53 13.17 -13.20
C GLY A 70 4.42 12.07 -12.16
N LYS A 71 3.59 11.07 -12.47
CA LYS A 71 3.37 9.87 -11.66
C LYS A 71 3.41 8.63 -12.53
N HIS A 72 3.64 7.50 -11.89
CA HIS A 72 3.57 6.17 -12.49
C HIS A 72 2.74 5.26 -11.59
N ASP A 73 1.84 4.54 -12.21
CA ASP A 73 1.06 3.50 -11.55
C ASP A 73 1.71 2.13 -11.79
N GLY A 74 1.66 1.28 -10.78
CA GLY A 74 2.24 -0.05 -10.82
C GLY A 74 1.65 -0.97 -9.77
N GLY A 75 2.25 -2.15 -9.64
CA GLY A 75 1.82 -3.16 -8.67
C GLY A 75 2.71 -4.39 -8.72
N PHE A 76 2.22 -5.47 -8.12
CA PHE A 76 2.87 -6.77 -8.14
C PHE A 76 1.92 -7.80 -8.74
N SER A 77 2.42 -8.60 -9.69
CA SER A 77 1.63 -9.61 -10.40
C SER A 77 1.69 -10.99 -9.72
N GLN A 78 2.63 -11.21 -8.80
CA GLN A 78 2.77 -12.47 -8.07
C GLN A 78 2.86 -12.20 -6.57
N PHE A 79 1.85 -12.64 -5.87
CA PHE A 79 1.77 -12.63 -4.42
C PHE A 79 0.83 -13.75 -3.97
N SER A 80 0.94 -14.11 -2.70
CA SER A 80 0.04 -15.06 -2.06
C SER A 80 -0.18 -14.66 -0.61
N GLY A 81 -1.25 -15.14 -0.04
CA GLY A 81 -1.54 -14.85 1.37
C GLY A 81 -2.82 -15.49 1.83
N ALA A 82 -3.25 -15.10 3.00
CA ALA A 82 -4.53 -15.50 3.54
C ALA A 82 -5.06 -14.48 4.55
N ILE A 83 -6.38 -14.40 4.61
CA ILE A 83 -7.11 -13.87 5.76
C ILE A 83 -7.55 -15.07 6.61
N VAL A 84 -7.22 -15.06 7.89
CA VAL A 84 -7.78 -16.01 8.86
C VAL A 84 -8.93 -15.29 9.57
N LEU A 85 -10.16 -15.55 9.13
CA LEU A 85 -11.36 -14.93 9.67
C LEU A 85 -11.81 -15.71 10.92
N VAL A 86 -11.88 -15.02 12.06
CA VAL A 86 -12.29 -15.59 13.35
C VAL A 86 -13.59 -14.94 13.80
N ASN A 87 -14.59 -15.78 14.15
CA ASN A 87 -15.89 -15.35 14.69
C ASN A 87 -16.61 -14.26 13.87
N GLU A 88 -16.30 -14.16 12.56
CA GLU A 88 -16.83 -13.12 11.66
C GLU A 88 -16.47 -11.68 12.09
N LYS A 89 -15.41 -11.53 12.89
CA LYS A 89 -14.96 -10.24 13.44
C LYS A 89 -13.57 -9.89 12.93
N PRO A 90 -13.41 -8.77 12.20
CA PRO A 90 -12.10 -8.30 11.76
C PRO A 90 -11.08 -8.14 12.88
N GLU A 91 -11.49 -7.67 14.05
CA GLU A 91 -10.63 -7.43 15.21
C GLU A 91 -10.07 -8.69 15.88
N GLU A 92 -10.68 -9.84 15.62
CA GLU A 92 -10.21 -11.15 16.08
C GLU A 92 -9.43 -11.90 14.99
N SER A 93 -9.40 -11.32 13.79
CA SER A 93 -8.85 -11.93 12.57
C SER A 93 -7.45 -11.45 12.26
N SER A 94 -6.80 -12.09 11.28
CA SER A 94 -5.46 -11.70 10.85
C SER A 94 -5.32 -11.81 9.33
N VAL A 95 -4.35 -11.08 8.78
CA VAL A 95 -3.98 -11.13 7.37
C VAL A 95 -2.47 -11.28 7.22
N LYS A 96 -2.06 -12.14 6.29
CA LYS A 96 -0.68 -12.29 5.85
C LYS A 96 -0.64 -12.22 4.33
N ILE A 97 0.34 -11.48 3.80
CA ILE A 97 0.62 -11.39 2.36
C ILE A 97 2.13 -11.53 2.16
N ASP A 98 2.53 -12.42 1.27
CA ASP A 98 3.89 -12.59 0.78
C ASP A 98 3.92 -12.19 -0.70
N ILE A 99 4.85 -11.30 -1.10
CA ILE A 99 4.94 -10.70 -2.42
C ILE A 99 6.28 -11.06 -3.05
N GLU A 100 6.27 -11.55 -4.28
CA GLU A 100 7.50 -11.72 -5.08
C GLU A 100 7.91 -10.35 -5.64
N ALA A 101 8.96 -9.75 -5.09
CA ALA A 101 9.41 -8.40 -5.44
C ALA A 101 9.77 -8.26 -6.93
N GLY A 102 10.28 -9.32 -7.53
CA GLY A 102 10.61 -9.37 -8.95
C GLY A 102 9.39 -9.35 -9.88
N SER A 103 8.19 -9.54 -9.35
CA SER A 103 6.93 -9.48 -10.11
C SER A 103 6.39 -8.05 -10.28
N VAL A 104 7.16 -7.06 -9.85
CA VAL A 104 6.79 -5.64 -10.01
C VAL A 104 6.53 -5.30 -11.46
N PHE A 105 5.48 -4.54 -11.71
CA PHE A 105 5.16 -3.97 -13.01
C PHE A 105 4.78 -2.50 -12.87
N THR A 106 4.93 -1.73 -13.94
CA THR A 106 4.48 -0.34 -14.04
C THR A 106 3.93 -0.06 -15.44
N ASP A 107 3.37 1.14 -15.62
CA ASP A 107 2.93 1.70 -16.90
C ASP A 107 4.09 2.04 -17.87
N ALA A 108 5.37 1.80 -17.46
CA ALA A 108 6.55 2.06 -18.29
C ALA A 108 7.61 0.96 -18.09
N ASP A 109 7.93 0.22 -19.16
CA ASP A 109 8.87 -0.91 -19.12
C ASP A 109 10.25 -0.55 -18.58
N GLY A 110 10.76 0.63 -18.92
CA GLY A 110 12.04 1.14 -18.42
C GLY A 110 12.04 1.32 -16.91
N LEU A 111 10.94 1.84 -16.36
CA LEU A 111 10.76 2.01 -14.92
C LEU A 111 10.62 0.64 -14.23
N THR A 112 9.83 -0.26 -14.79
CA THR A 112 9.69 -1.63 -14.27
C THR A 112 11.05 -2.30 -14.05
N LYS A 113 11.95 -2.22 -15.03
CA LYS A 113 13.32 -2.76 -14.92
C LYS A 113 14.15 -2.02 -13.87
N HIS A 114 14.01 -0.70 -13.78
CA HIS A 114 14.74 0.12 -12.82
C HIS A 114 14.29 -0.17 -11.37
N LEU A 115 13.00 -0.40 -11.13
CA LEU A 115 12.50 -0.75 -9.80
C LEU A 115 13.10 -2.07 -9.25
N GLN A 116 13.59 -2.96 -10.09
CA GLN A 116 14.23 -4.22 -9.68
C GLN A 116 15.68 -4.03 -9.23
N THR A 117 16.31 -2.89 -9.53
CA THR A 117 17.73 -2.62 -9.25
C THR A 117 18.00 -2.21 -7.78
N ALA A 118 19.28 -2.00 -7.47
CA ALA A 118 19.75 -1.54 -6.15
C ALA A 118 19.20 -0.15 -5.75
N ASP A 119 18.83 0.67 -6.72
CA ASP A 119 18.22 1.99 -6.46
C ASP A 119 16.85 1.88 -5.77
N PHE A 120 16.15 0.74 -5.97
CA PHE A 120 14.82 0.51 -5.44
C PHE A 120 14.72 -0.81 -4.67
N PHE A 121 14.09 -1.85 -5.21
CA PHE A 121 13.77 -3.07 -4.46
C PHE A 121 14.95 -4.02 -4.29
N LEU A 122 16.01 -3.91 -5.12
CA LEU A 122 17.20 -4.78 -5.06
C LEU A 122 16.77 -6.27 -5.04
N VAL A 123 15.95 -6.65 -6.02
CA VAL A 123 15.24 -7.95 -6.03
C VAL A 123 16.14 -9.17 -6.02
N ARG A 124 17.42 -9.01 -6.47
CA ARG A 124 18.41 -10.08 -6.41
C ARG A 124 18.73 -10.48 -4.96
N ASP A 125 18.79 -9.50 -4.06
CA ASP A 125 19.20 -9.69 -2.67
C ASP A 125 17.99 -9.81 -1.75
N PHE A 126 16.88 -9.14 -2.12
CA PHE A 126 15.60 -9.13 -1.42
C PHE A 126 14.46 -9.55 -2.35
N PRO A 127 14.35 -10.85 -2.69
CA PRO A 127 13.37 -11.33 -3.67
C PRO A 127 11.93 -11.24 -3.17
N ARG A 128 11.71 -11.00 -1.88
CA ARG A 128 10.38 -10.97 -1.26
C ARG A 128 10.14 -9.73 -0.44
N ALA A 129 8.89 -9.31 -0.40
CA ALA A 129 8.33 -8.41 0.59
C ALA A 129 7.17 -9.14 1.29
N SER A 130 6.88 -8.77 2.54
CA SER A 130 5.81 -9.43 3.30
C SER A 130 5.10 -8.45 4.22
N PHE A 131 3.83 -8.72 4.48
CA PHE A 131 3.03 -8.04 5.49
C PHE A 131 2.34 -9.06 6.38
N VAL A 132 2.40 -8.85 7.70
CA VAL A 132 1.68 -9.65 8.68
C VAL A 132 0.98 -8.72 9.66
N SER A 133 -0.35 -8.76 9.71
CA SER A 133 -1.10 -7.95 10.67
C SER A 133 -0.82 -8.41 12.09
N THR A 134 -0.67 -7.44 13.00
CA THR A 134 -0.48 -7.67 14.44
C THR A 134 -1.66 -7.19 15.25
N LYS A 135 -2.46 -6.26 14.69
CA LYS A 135 -3.64 -5.69 15.35
C LYS A 135 -4.60 -5.10 14.32
N ILE A 136 -5.88 -5.34 14.52
CA ILE A 136 -6.97 -4.72 13.76
C ILE A 136 -7.95 -4.14 14.78
N VAL A 137 -8.27 -2.85 14.68
CA VAL A 137 -9.23 -2.20 15.61
C VAL A 137 -10.22 -1.35 14.82
N PRO A 138 -11.49 -1.28 15.26
CA PRO A 138 -12.46 -0.38 14.65
C PRO A 138 -11.96 1.07 14.66
N ASP A 139 -12.23 1.81 13.59
CA ASP A 139 -12.01 3.24 13.47
C ASP A 139 -13.36 3.98 13.35
N PRO A 140 -13.97 4.40 14.46
CA PRO A 140 -15.27 5.07 14.42
C PRO A 140 -15.27 6.39 13.63
N ALA A 141 -14.11 7.02 13.46
CA ALA A 141 -13.97 8.26 12.68
C ALA A 141 -14.05 8.02 11.18
N GLY A 142 -13.67 6.83 10.72
CA GLY A 142 -13.67 6.44 9.31
C GLY A 142 -15.04 5.98 8.78
N GLY A 143 -16.05 5.85 9.65
CA GLY A 143 -17.41 5.43 9.27
C GLY A 143 -17.64 3.92 9.40
N ALA A 144 -18.68 3.44 8.73
CA ALA A 144 -19.05 2.03 8.78
C ALA A 144 -17.96 1.12 8.18
N ASN A 145 -17.66 0.01 8.86
CA ASN A 145 -16.64 -0.96 8.45
C ASN A 145 -15.22 -0.39 8.33
N ALA A 146 -14.95 0.78 8.92
CA ALA A 146 -13.62 1.36 8.95
C ALA A 146 -12.81 0.78 10.12
N TYR A 147 -11.55 0.45 9.82
CA TYR A 147 -10.61 -0.13 10.77
C TYR A 147 -9.24 0.50 10.61
N LEU A 148 -8.47 0.51 11.70
CA LEU A 148 -7.02 0.72 11.66
C LEU A 148 -6.34 -0.65 11.71
N VAL A 149 -5.57 -0.96 10.69
CA VAL A 149 -4.78 -2.19 10.58
C VAL A 149 -3.34 -1.87 10.90
N THR A 150 -2.79 -2.52 11.92
CA THR A 150 -1.37 -2.47 12.26
C THR A 150 -0.73 -3.80 11.92
N GLY A 151 0.45 -3.78 11.33
CA GLY A 151 1.20 -4.98 11.00
C GLY A 151 2.65 -4.69 10.69
N ASP A 152 3.45 -5.74 10.63
CA ASP A 152 4.84 -5.67 10.23
C ASP A 152 4.96 -5.78 8.72
N LEU A 153 5.48 -4.73 8.09
CA LEU A 153 5.84 -4.69 6.68
C LEU A 153 7.36 -4.90 6.57
N GLU A 154 7.77 -5.94 5.87
CA GLU A 154 9.15 -6.16 5.47
C GLU A 154 9.30 -5.85 3.99
N LEU A 155 10.14 -4.88 3.67
CA LEU A 155 10.44 -4.44 2.31
C LEU A 155 11.93 -4.16 2.18
N ARG A 156 12.57 -4.71 1.14
CA ARG A 156 14.01 -4.54 0.92
C ARG A 156 14.86 -4.88 2.16
N GLY A 157 14.49 -5.91 2.90
CA GLY A 157 15.17 -6.35 4.12
C GLY A 157 14.98 -5.44 5.35
N VAL A 158 14.20 -4.36 5.22
CA VAL A 158 13.86 -3.48 6.35
C VAL A 158 12.46 -3.82 6.83
N ARG A 159 12.32 -4.11 8.12
CA ARG A 159 11.05 -4.42 8.77
C ARG A 159 10.59 -3.25 9.65
N LYS A 160 9.37 -2.78 9.42
CA LYS A 160 8.74 -1.71 10.19
C LYS A 160 7.31 -2.10 10.55
N ALA A 161 6.86 -1.70 11.73
CA ALA A 161 5.44 -1.69 12.05
C ALA A 161 4.77 -0.53 11.33
N VAL A 162 3.71 -0.81 10.57
CA VAL A 162 2.93 0.19 9.85
C VAL A 162 1.47 0.12 10.29
N THR A 163 0.84 1.29 10.47
CA THR A 163 -0.59 1.38 10.78
C THR A 163 -1.27 2.24 9.73
N PHE A 164 -2.32 1.70 9.11
CA PHE A 164 -3.05 2.35 8.03
C PHE A 164 -4.56 2.10 8.13
N PRO A 165 -5.41 2.99 7.58
CA PRO A 165 -6.85 2.81 7.54
C PRO A 165 -7.23 1.79 6.47
N ALA A 166 -8.28 1.01 6.73
CA ALA A 166 -8.89 0.09 5.78
C ALA A 166 -10.39 0.00 5.99
N THR A 167 -11.13 -0.28 4.92
CA THR A 167 -12.52 -0.70 4.99
C THR A 167 -12.56 -2.21 4.89
N ILE A 168 -13.15 -2.89 5.88
CA ILE A 168 -13.23 -4.35 5.94
C ILE A 168 -14.71 -4.74 6.01
N ALA A 169 -15.21 -5.44 5.01
CA ALA A 169 -16.57 -5.97 5.01
C ALA A 169 -16.54 -7.50 5.06
N VAL A 170 -17.26 -8.04 6.04
CA VAL A 170 -17.47 -9.48 6.19
C VAL A 170 -18.91 -9.80 5.77
N ASN A 171 -19.05 -10.43 4.61
CA ASN A 171 -20.33 -10.83 4.04
C ASN A 171 -20.53 -12.35 4.19
N PRO A 172 -21.76 -12.86 3.99
CA PRO A 172 -22.01 -14.31 4.01
C PRO A 172 -21.22 -15.11 2.97
N SER A 173 -20.85 -14.48 1.82
CA SER A 173 -20.20 -15.13 0.67
C SER A 173 -18.75 -14.77 0.49
N ASP A 174 -18.29 -13.66 1.07
CA ASP A 174 -16.95 -13.11 0.83
C ASP A 174 -16.46 -12.22 1.98
N VAL A 175 -15.17 -11.97 2.01
CA VAL A 175 -14.54 -10.91 2.80
C VAL A 175 -13.83 -9.98 1.84
N SER A 176 -14.13 -8.67 1.92
CA SER A 176 -13.43 -7.64 1.18
C SER A 176 -12.63 -6.72 2.10
N VAL A 177 -11.44 -6.33 1.64
CA VAL A 177 -10.58 -5.34 2.29
C VAL A 177 -10.14 -4.34 1.25
N ASP A 178 -10.51 -3.09 1.43
CA ASP A 178 -10.07 -1.96 0.60
C ASP A 178 -9.27 -0.98 1.46
N SER A 179 -8.11 -0.58 0.97
CA SER A 179 -7.27 0.40 1.65
C SER A 179 -6.48 1.22 0.64
N GLU A 180 -6.35 2.52 0.91
CA GLU A 180 -5.51 3.43 0.16
C GLU A 180 -4.83 4.40 1.13
N PHE A 181 -3.51 4.33 1.20
CA PHE A 181 -2.67 5.09 2.12
C PHE A 181 -1.30 5.38 1.50
N SER A 182 -0.51 6.24 2.11
CA SER A 182 0.87 6.45 1.69
C SER A 182 1.88 5.93 2.73
N ILE A 183 3.05 5.50 2.22
CA ILE A 183 4.24 5.17 3.02
C ILE A 183 5.41 6.02 2.53
N ASN A 184 6.35 6.32 3.43
CA ASN A 184 7.62 6.91 3.03
C ASN A 184 8.59 5.80 2.59
N ARG A 185 8.97 5.79 1.31
CA ARG A 185 9.92 4.81 0.76
C ARG A 185 11.29 4.80 1.46
N LYS A 186 11.71 5.96 2.02
CA LYS A 186 12.99 6.09 2.73
C LYS A 186 13.01 5.32 4.05
N ASP A 187 11.85 5.10 4.68
CA ASP A 187 11.74 4.29 5.89
C ASP A 187 12.17 2.83 5.64
N PHE A 188 12.17 2.41 4.37
CA PHE A 188 12.58 1.08 3.91
C PHE A 188 13.91 1.11 3.13
N GLY A 189 14.71 2.17 3.29
CA GLY A 189 16.04 2.27 2.70
C GLY A 189 16.05 2.48 1.17
N ILE A 190 14.92 2.87 0.57
CA ILE A 190 14.84 3.26 -0.84
C ILE A 190 15.16 4.74 -0.95
N LEU A 191 16.44 5.05 -1.16
CA LEU A 191 16.97 6.43 -1.03
C LEU A 191 17.21 7.13 -2.38
N TYR A 192 17.08 6.44 -3.52
CA TYR A 192 17.31 7.03 -4.83
C TYR A 192 16.45 8.27 -5.05
N ALA A 193 17.10 9.43 -5.25
CA ALA A 193 16.42 10.72 -5.29
C ALA A 193 15.83 11.07 -6.67
N GLY A 194 16.21 10.33 -7.72
CA GLY A 194 15.89 10.70 -9.10
C GLY A 194 16.94 11.66 -9.68
N LYS A 195 16.56 12.36 -10.74
CA LYS A 195 17.39 13.39 -11.38
C LYS A 195 17.26 14.71 -10.61
N ALA A 196 18.32 15.54 -10.62
CA ALA A 196 18.36 16.78 -9.87
C ALA A 196 17.24 17.77 -10.25
N ASP A 197 16.79 17.73 -11.50
CA ASP A 197 15.72 18.56 -12.06
C ASP A 197 14.32 17.89 -12.02
N ASP A 198 14.26 16.64 -11.58
CA ASP A 198 13.01 15.85 -11.53
C ASP A 198 13.06 14.83 -10.38
N LEU A 199 13.01 15.36 -9.16
CA LEU A 199 13.13 14.56 -7.94
C LEU A 199 11.91 13.65 -7.71
N ILE A 200 12.18 12.42 -7.28
CA ILE A 200 11.16 11.46 -6.87
C ILE A 200 10.66 11.84 -5.47
N ARG A 201 9.34 11.89 -5.33
CA ARG A 201 8.69 12.13 -4.03
C ARG A 201 8.95 10.95 -3.07
N ASP A 202 9.01 11.27 -1.79
CA ASP A 202 9.30 10.26 -0.77
C ASP A 202 8.09 9.41 -0.45
N ASP A 203 6.90 9.98 -0.53
CA ASP A 203 5.65 9.28 -0.24
C ASP A 203 5.14 8.55 -1.49
N VAL A 204 4.84 7.26 -1.30
CA VAL A 204 4.30 6.35 -2.31
C VAL A 204 2.92 5.93 -1.85
N VAL A 205 1.91 6.08 -2.71
CA VAL A 205 0.55 5.60 -2.43
C VAL A 205 0.51 4.09 -2.62
N ILE A 206 -0.03 3.39 -1.64
CA ILE A 206 -0.31 1.96 -1.69
C ILE A 206 -1.83 1.79 -1.76
N ARG A 207 -2.29 0.93 -2.65
CA ARG A 207 -3.68 0.50 -2.73
C ARG A 207 -3.77 -1.01 -2.62
N LEU A 208 -4.59 -1.45 -1.67
CA LEU A 208 -4.94 -2.85 -1.49
C LEU A 208 -6.42 -3.03 -1.82
N ALA A 209 -6.73 -4.00 -2.66
CA ALA A 209 -8.08 -4.46 -2.93
C ALA A 209 -8.07 -5.98 -2.83
N LEU A 210 -8.52 -6.51 -1.69
CA LEU A 210 -8.58 -7.94 -1.44
C LEU A 210 -10.05 -8.37 -1.46
N ASN A 211 -10.33 -9.45 -2.15
CA ASN A 211 -11.67 -10.04 -2.19
C ASN A 211 -11.57 -11.56 -2.18
N THR A 212 -11.92 -12.16 -1.05
CA THR A 212 -11.77 -13.60 -0.84
C THR A 212 -13.11 -14.24 -0.63
N ALA A 213 -13.42 -15.28 -1.44
CA ALA A 213 -14.64 -16.06 -1.27
C ALA A 213 -14.58 -16.89 0.01
N ARG A 214 -15.71 -16.95 0.72
CA ARG A 214 -15.89 -17.82 1.89
C ARG A 214 -16.28 -19.22 1.43
N THR A 215 -15.62 -20.20 2.01
CA THR A 215 -16.01 -21.62 1.85
C THR A 215 -17.02 -21.96 2.96
N LYS A 216 -18.25 -22.22 2.54
CA LYS A 216 -19.29 -22.75 3.46
C LYS A 216 -19.01 -24.19 3.80
#